data_85f78e76627807ce9fe00dfcee53e304
#
_entry.id   85f78e76627807ce9fe00dfcee53e304
#
_cell.length_a   1.000
_cell.length_b   1.000
_cell.length_c   1.000
_cell.angle_alpha   90.00
_cell.angle_beta   90.00
_cell.angle_gamma   90.00
#
_symmetry.space_group_name_H-M   'P 1'
#
loop_
_entity.id
_entity.type
_entity.pdbx_description
1 polymer ?
#
loop_
_entity_poly.entity_id
_entity_poly.type
_entity_poly.pdbx_seq_one_letter_code
_entity_poly.pdbx_strand_id
1 'polypeptide(L)'
;MKKSYSFFLTFFVFVFSLPGLAQDENPRYKKFKEWKLNFILDNLELTPQEEEHFHCIFNTYEDEYHSKVWIKERQIKKQVEKSFDTIKSQSASKYITEYHELEKLGLTIKNERNQKMLNKIRTKEVLNFLWQEQRFDQEMFKRIRDRDKKKEVKKKKE
;
A
#
# COMPACT_ATOMS: atom_id res chain seq x y z
N MET A 1 -35.91 59.98 17.19
CA MET A 1 -34.51 59.62 16.87
C MET A 1 -34.34 58.08 17.03
N LYS A 2 -34.39 57.30 15.91
CA LYS A 2 -34.20 55.89 15.93
C LYS A 2 -32.84 55.62 15.34
N LYS A 3 -31.88 55.13 16.14
CA LYS A 3 -30.56 54.68 15.68
C LYS A 3 -30.67 53.25 15.15
N SER A 4 -30.49 53.09 13.84
CA SER A 4 -30.40 51.83 13.15
C SER A 4 -28.98 51.30 13.31
N TYR A 5 -28.81 50.17 13.99
CA TYR A 5 -27.55 49.46 14.03
C TYR A 5 -27.54 48.46 12.88
N SER A 6 -26.77 48.80 11.84
CA SER A 6 -26.46 47.92 10.75
C SER A 6 -25.47 46.85 11.26
N PHE A 7 -25.96 45.61 11.37
CA PHE A 7 -25.16 44.45 11.78
C PHE A 7 -24.45 43.91 10.54
N PHE A 8 -23.18 44.30 10.38
CA PHE A 8 -22.32 43.78 9.33
C PHE A 8 -21.92 42.37 9.73
N LEU A 9 -22.63 41.36 9.21
CA LEU A 9 -22.31 39.95 9.35
C LEU A 9 -21.13 39.61 8.40
N THR A 10 -19.92 39.74 8.90
CA THR A 10 -18.71 39.31 8.17
C THR A 10 -18.68 37.78 8.14
N PHE A 11 -19.13 37.22 7.03
CA PHE A 11 -19.03 35.78 6.75
C PHE A 11 -17.56 35.45 6.51
N PHE A 12 -16.89 34.98 7.56
CA PHE A 12 -15.50 34.49 7.50
C PHE A 12 -15.54 33.15 6.85
N VAL A 13 -15.38 33.11 5.51
CA VAL A 13 -15.17 31.87 4.75
C VAL A 13 -13.79 31.35 5.11
N PHE A 14 -13.73 30.43 6.08
CA PHE A 14 -12.56 29.64 6.37
C PHE A 14 -12.39 28.67 5.20
N VAL A 15 -11.65 29.10 4.17
CA VAL A 15 -11.14 28.21 3.15
C VAL A 15 -10.14 27.30 3.85
N PHE A 16 -10.60 26.13 4.28
CA PHE A 16 -9.72 25.02 4.63
C PHE A 16 -8.97 24.63 3.36
N SER A 17 -7.84 25.27 3.15
CA SER A 17 -6.81 24.75 2.26
C SER A 17 -6.32 23.44 2.89
N LEU A 18 -6.98 22.35 2.54
CA LEU A 18 -6.39 21.02 2.73
C LEU A 18 -5.07 21.06 1.97
N PRO A 19 -3.90 20.97 2.64
CA PRO A 19 -2.68 20.70 1.93
C PRO A 19 -2.95 19.37 1.22
N GLY A 20 -3.13 19.43 -0.09
CA GLY A 20 -3.03 18.25 -0.92
C GLY A 20 -1.69 17.65 -0.57
N LEU A 21 -1.69 16.56 0.18
CA LEU A 21 -0.57 15.66 0.31
C LEU A 21 -0.35 15.12 -1.11
N ALA A 22 0.34 15.91 -1.94
CA ALA A 22 1.08 15.38 -3.05
C ALA A 22 2.11 14.45 -2.37
N GLN A 23 1.71 13.20 -2.12
CA GLN A 23 2.64 12.13 -1.85
C GLN A 23 3.50 12.06 -3.10
N ASP A 24 4.74 12.58 -3.01
CA ASP A 24 5.79 12.27 -3.96
C ASP A 24 5.90 10.74 -3.98
N GLU A 25 5.17 10.13 -4.93
CA GLU A 25 5.17 8.67 -5.08
C GLU A 25 6.61 8.25 -5.29
N ASN A 26 7.15 7.53 -4.32
CA ASN A 26 8.50 6.99 -4.41
C ASN A 26 8.65 6.29 -5.77
N PRO A 27 9.55 6.74 -6.68
CA PRO A 27 9.65 6.20 -8.04
C PRO A 27 9.89 4.69 -8.08
N ARG A 28 10.48 4.13 -7.01
CA ARG A 28 10.68 2.69 -6.86
C ARG A 28 9.36 1.96 -6.57
N TYR A 29 8.50 2.57 -5.77
CA TYR A 29 7.18 2.01 -5.50
C TYR A 29 6.31 2.03 -6.75
N LYS A 30 6.30 3.14 -7.49
CA LYS A 30 5.56 3.25 -8.74
C LYS A 30 5.96 2.15 -9.73
N LYS A 31 7.26 1.97 -9.98
CA LYS A 31 7.76 0.89 -10.84
C LYS A 31 7.39 -0.50 -10.34
N PHE A 32 7.42 -0.72 -9.04
CA PHE A 32 7.01 -1.98 -8.43
C PHE A 32 5.51 -2.24 -8.64
N LYS A 33 4.66 -1.24 -8.39
CA LYS A 33 3.20 -1.32 -8.60
C LYS A 33 2.85 -1.60 -10.06
N GLU A 34 3.48 -0.88 -10.99
CA GLU A 34 3.33 -1.12 -12.43
C GLU A 34 3.75 -2.54 -12.84
N TRP A 35 4.90 -3.01 -12.34
CA TRP A 35 5.34 -4.37 -12.62
C TRP A 35 4.37 -5.43 -12.07
N LYS A 36 3.88 -5.25 -10.84
CA LYS A 36 2.87 -6.15 -10.22
C LYS A 36 1.59 -6.16 -11.04
N LEU A 37 1.09 -4.98 -11.41
CA LEU A 37 -0.12 -4.83 -12.21
C LEU A 37 -0.01 -5.56 -13.55
N ASN A 38 1.05 -5.28 -14.31
CA ASN A 38 1.26 -5.91 -15.62
C ASN A 38 1.40 -7.42 -15.51
N PHE A 39 2.19 -7.91 -14.54
CA PHE A 39 2.33 -9.35 -14.30
C PHE A 39 0.98 -10.05 -14.05
N ILE A 40 0.10 -9.40 -13.33
CA ILE A 40 -1.23 -9.94 -13.03
C ILE A 40 -2.11 -9.87 -14.27
N LEU A 41 -2.20 -8.72 -14.94
CA LEU A 41 -3.04 -8.53 -16.12
C LEU A 41 -2.69 -9.46 -17.27
N ASP A 42 -1.42 -9.76 -17.49
CA ASP A 42 -0.95 -10.71 -18.52
C ASP A 42 -1.54 -12.11 -18.35
N ASN A 43 -2.14 -12.42 -17.20
CA ASN A 43 -2.69 -13.73 -16.85
C ASN A 43 -4.19 -13.71 -16.54
N LEU A 44 -4.88 -12.59 -16.73
CA LEU A 44 -6.33 -12.46 -16.54
C LEU A 44 -7.04 -12.32 -17.89
N GLU A 45 -8.21 -12.95 -17.99
CA GLU A 45 -9.10 -12.85 -19.17
C GLU A 45 -10.24 -11.85 -18.88
N LEU A 46 -9.91 -10.55 -18.76
CA LEU A 46 -10.86 -9.50 -18.47
C LEU A 46 -11.53 -8.97 -19.74
N THR A 47 -12.80 -8.64 -19.66
CA THR A 47 -13.44 -7.78 -20.67
C THR A 47 -12.92 -6.34 -20.51
N PRO A 48 -13.02 -5.47 -21.54
CA PRO A 48 -12.56 -4.07 -21.41
C PRO A 48 -13.17 -3.33 -20.22
N GLN A 49 -14.43 -3.58 -19.89
CA GLN A 49 -15.11 -2.98 -18.76
C GLN A 49 -14.59 -3.54 -17.41
N GLU A 50 -14.33 -4.84 -17.33
CA GLU A 50 -13.74 -5.46 -16.15
C GLU A 50 -12.31 -4.98 -15.91
N GLU A 51 -11.55 -4.78 -16.97
CA GLU A 51 -10.16 -4.27 -16.91
C GLU A 51 -10.13 -2.83 -16.37
N GLU A 52 -11.02 -1.95 -16.82
CA GLU A 52 -11.15 -0.59 -16.28
C GLU A 52 -11.46 -0.63 -14.76
N HIS A 53 -12.43 -1.46 -14.36
CA HIS A 53 -12.75 -1.65 -12.94
C HIS A 53 -11.59 -2.22 -12.16
N PHE A 54 -10.88 -3.20 -12.72
CA PHE A 54 -9.71 -3.81 -12.10
C PHE A 54 -8.62 -2.78 -11.84
N HIS A 55 -8.25 -1.98 -12.84
CA HIS A 55 -7.25 -0.91 -12.72
C HIS A 55 -7.61 0.08 -11.61
N CYS A 56 -8.85 0.55 -11.57
CA CYS A 56 -9.31 1.49 -10.56
C CYS A 56 -9.21 0.90 -9.14
N ILE A 57 -9.76 -0.31 -8.95
CA ILE A 57 -9.78 -0.97 -7.64
C ILE A 57 -8.36 -1.34 -7.21
N PHE A 58 -7.57 -1.97 -8.08
CA PHE A 58 -6.20 -2.38 -7.80
C PHE A 58 -5.36 -1.19 -7.35
N ASN A 59 -5.32 -0.10 -8.12
CA ASN A 59 -4.51 1.06 -7.78
C ASN A 59 -4.93 1.70 -6.45
N THR A 60 -6.22 1.86 -6.20
CA THR A 60 -6.73 2.43 -4.95
C THR A 60 -6.25 1.64 -3.74
N TYR A 61 -6.42 0.33 -3.77
CA TYR A 61 -6.12 -0.51 -2.60
C TYR A 61 -4.62 -0.84 -2.46
N GLU A 62 -3.84 -0.88 -3.55
CA GLU A 62 -2.38 -0.98 -3.48
C GLU A 62 -1.76 0.27 -2.86
N ASP A 63 -2.24 1.47 -3.22
CA ASP A 63 -1.75 2.72 -2.64
C ASP A 63 -2.15 2.84 -1.16
N GLU A 64 -3.36 2.41 -0.82
CA GLU A 64 -3.81 2.36 0.57
C GLU A 64 -2.97 1.40 1.41
N TYR A 65 -2.74 0.18 0.92
CA TYR A 65 -1.89 -0.81 1.59
C TYR A 65 -0.45 -0.29 1.76
N HIS A 66 0.12 0.27 0.70
CA HIS A 66 1.46 0.82 0.74
C HIS A 66 1.60 1.92 1.78
N SER A 67 0.68 2.90 1.81
CA SER A 67 0.75 4.06 2.70
C SER A 67 0.43 3.72 4.15
N LYS A 68 -0.59 2.90 4.39
CA LYS A 68 -1.10 2.61 5.74
C LYS A 68 -0.41 1.44 6.42
N VAL A 69 0.11 0.47 5.67
CA VAL A 69 0.69 -0.77 6.19
C VAL A 69 2.18 -0.84 5.89
N TRP A 70 2.57 -0.98 4.61
CA TRP A 70 3.94 -1.30 4.22
C TRP A 70 4.98 -0.28 4.70
N ILE A 71 4.69 1.02 4.61
CA ILE A 71 5.60 2.07 5.09
C ILE A 71 5.82 1.96 6.60
N LYS A 72 4.75 1.71 7.36
CA LYS A 72 4.82 1.59 8.82
C LYS A 72 5.54 0.33 9.27
N GLU A 73 5.25 -0.82 8.66
CA GLU A 73 6.00 -2.07 8.90
C GLU A 73 7.50 -1.88 8.67
N ARG A 74 7.86 -1.22 7.58
CA ARG A 74 9.26 -0.92 7.28
C ARG A 74 9.90 0.03 8.29
N GLN A 75 9.16 0.99 8.83
CA GLN A 75 9.64 1.87 9.89
C GLN A 75 9.90 1.10 11.19
N ILE A 76 8.94 0.25 11.63
CA ILE A 76 9.09 -0.62 12.80
C ILE A 76 10.31 -1.52 12.61
N LYS A 77 10.43 -2.20 11.49
CA LYS A 77 11.57 -3.08 11.20
C LYS A 77 12.91 -2.36 11.34
N LYS A 78 13.04 -1.17 10.77
CA LYS A 78 14.27 -0.36 10.88
C LYS A 78 14.56 0.07 12.32
N GLN A 79 13.53 0.38 13.12
CA GLN A 79 13.72 0.74 14.52
C GLN A 79 14.17 -0.46 15.34
N VAL A 80 13.54 -1.62 15.14
CA VAL A 80 13.92 -2.87 15.79
C VAL A 80 15.35 -3.27 15.41
N GLU A 81 15.72 -3.26 14.13
CA GLU A 81 17.08 -3.58 13.66
C GLU A 81 18.16 -2.70 14.30
N LYS A 82 17.87 -1.42 14.52
CA LYS A 82 18.82 -0.48 15.15
C LYS A 82 19.00 -0.67 16.66
N SER A 83 18.00 -1.18 17.35
CA SER A 83 17.96 -1.23 18.81
C SER A 83 17.82 -2.64 19.37
N PHE A 84 17.95 -3.68 18.54
CA PHE A 84 17.63 -5.06 18.91
C PHE A 84 18.33 -5.51 20.18
N ASP A 85 19.62 -5.27 20.29
CA ASP A 85 20.44 -5.71 21.44
C ASP A 85 20.17 -4.92 22.72
N THR A 86 19.52 -3.75 22.62
CA THR A 86 19.29 -2.85 23.77
C THR A 86 17.78 -2.66 24.06
N ILE A 87 16.93 -3.34 23.33
CA ILE A 87 15.47 -3.14 23.42
C ILE A 87 14.95 -3.65 24.76
N LYS A 88 14.20 -2.81 25.47
CA LYS A 88 13.55 -3.19 26.73
C LYS A 88 12.26 -3.97 26.45
N SER A 89 11.89 -4.89 27.35
CA SER A 89 10.68 -5.72 27.20
C SER A 89 9.41 -4.92 26.90
N GLN A 90 9.23 -3.75 27.53
CA GLN A 90 8.09 -2.89 27.29
C GLN A 90 8.04 -2.37 25.84
N SER A 91 9.19 -1.96 25.29
CA SER A 91 9.29 -1.50 23.91
C SER A 91 9.12 -2.64 22.90
N ALA A 92 9.65 -3.82 23.22
CA ALA A 92 9.46 -5.03 22.41
C ALA A 92 7.97 -5.42 22.33
N SER A 93 7.27 -5.42 23.48
CA SER A 93 5.83 -5.69 23.52
C SER A 93 5.02 -4.68 22.68
N LYS A 94 5.38 -3.39 22.75
CA LYS A 94 4.76 -2.35 21.92
C LYS A 94 4.93 -2.62 20.41
N TYR A 95 6.14 -2.95 19.96
CA TYR A 95 6.39 -3.26 18.55
C TYR A 95 5.62 -4.50 18.08
N ILE A 96 5.51 -5.53 18.91
CA ILE A 96 4.71 -6.72 18.60
C ILE A 96 3.24 -6.34 18.41
N THR A 97 2.68 -5.53 19.31
CA THR A 97 1.29 -5.06 19.21
C THR A 97 1.07 -4.23 17.95
N GLU A 98 1.95 -3.26 17.67
CA GLU A 98 1.86 -2.42 16.47
C GLU A 98 1.94 -3.27 15.19
N TYR A 99 2.81 -4.28 15.17
CA TYR A 99 2.94 -5.18 14.03
C TYR A 99 1.66 -5.98 13.78
N HIS A 100 1.06 -6.56 14.83
CA HIS A 100 -0.20 -7.28 14.71
C HIS A 100 -1.37 -6.39 14.26
N GLU A 101 -1.42 -5.13 14.71
CA GLU A 101 -2.44 -4.19 14.25
C GLU A 101 -2.26 -3.86 12.75
N LEU A 102 -1.02 -3.75 12.27
CA LEU A 102 -0.75 -3.56 10.84
C LEU A 102 -1.11 -4.79 10.01
N GLU A 103 -0.85 -6.00 10.50
CA GLU A 103 -1.29 -7.25 9.83
C GLU A 103 -2.82 -7.30 9.69
N LYS A 104 -3.56 -6.99 10.76
CA LYS A 104 -5.03 -6.92 10.74
C LYS A 104 -5.52 -5.87 9.74
N LEU A 105 -4.93 -4.67 9.76
CA LEU A 105 -5.27 -3.61 8.82
C LEU A 105 -5.01 -4.05 7.38
N GLY A 106 -3.85 -4.68 7.12
CA GLY A 106 -3.50 -5.20 5.81
C GLY A 106 -4.49 -6.24 5.29
N LEU A 107 -4.93 -7.15 6.18
CA LEU A 107 -5.96 -8.13 5.84
C LEU A 107 -7.30 -7.46 5.53
N THR A 108 -7.70 -6.45 6.30
CA THR A 108 -8.93 -5.69 6.07
C THR A 108 -8.91 -5.02 4.70
N ILE A 109 -7.85 -4.29 4.36
CA ILE A 109 -7.68 -3.62 3.06
C ILE A 109 -7.79 -4.65 1.91
N LYS A 110 -7.11 -5.80 2.01
CA LYS A 110 -7.17 -6.86 1.00
C LYS A 110 -8.58 -7.44 0.86
N ASN A 111 -9.28 -7.66 1.95
CA ASN A 111 -10.64 -8.18 1.93
C ASN A 111 -11.62 -7.19 1.29
N GLU A 112 -11.54 -5.92 1.62
CA GLU A 112 -12.36 -4.87 1.01
C GLU A 112 -12.10 -4.76 -0.49
N ARG A 113 -10.83 -4.78 -0.91
CA ARG A 113 -10.45 -4.86 -2.33
C ARG A 113 -11.13 -6.03 -3.02
N ASN A 114 -11.02 -7.23 -2.46
CA ASN A 114 -11.56 -8.44 -3.05
C ASN A 114 -13.10 -8.36 -3.15
N GLN A 115 -13.78 -7.85 -2.13
CA GLN A 115 -15.23 -7.63 -2.19
C GLN A 115 -15.62 -6.61 -3.28
N LYS A 116 -14.86 -5.53 -3.43
CA LYS A 116 -15.08 -4.56 -4.52
C LYS A 116 -14.89 -5.20 -5.89
N MET A 117 -13.87 -6.06 -6.06
CA MET A 117 -13.64 -6.79 -7.30
C MET A 117 -14.78 -7.76 -7.60
N LEU A 118 -15.25 -8.53 -6.61
CA LEU A 118 -16.37 -9.47 -6.78
C LEU A 118 -17.67 -8.80 -7.23
N ASN A 119 -17.86 -7.52 -6.92
CA ASN A 119 -19.03 -6.76 -7.36
C ASN A 119 -18.94 -6.24 -8.81
N LYS A 120 -17.77 -6.31 -9.45
CA LYS A 120 -17.50 -5.67 -10.75
C LYS A 120 -16.86 -6.60 -11.78
N ILE A 121 -16.29 -7.69 -11.35
CA ILE A 121 -15.47 -8.60 -12.14
C ILE A 121 -15.99 -10.02 -11.91
N ARG A 122 -15.96 -10.85 -12.94
CA ARG A 122 -16.38 -12.27 -12.84
C ARG A 122 -15.59 -12.97 -11.74
N THR A 123 -16.29 -13.74 -10.92
CA THR A 123 -15.74 -14.45 -9.75
C THR A 123 -14.52 -15.32 -10.10
N LYS A 124 -14.55 -15.97 -11.28
CA LYS A 124 -13.42 -16.77 -11.78
C LYS A 124 -12.16 -15.92 -11.94
N GLU A 125 -12.29 -14.72 -12.49
CA GLU A 125 -11.15 -13.83 -12.71
C GLU A 125 -10.65 -13.22 -11.39
N VAL A 126 -11.54 -12.96 -10.43
CA VAL A 126 -11.11 -12.55 -9.06
C VAL A 126 -10.34 -13.68 -8.39
N LEU A 127 -10.77 -14.93 -8.52
CA LEU A 127 -10.01 -16.09 -7.99
C LEU A 127 -8.65 -16.21 -8.70
N ASN A 128 -8.61 -16.05 -10.02
CA ASN A 128 -7.36 -16.06 -10.79
C ASN A 128 -6.43 -14.92 -10.34
N PHE A 129 -6.96 -13.72 -10.14
CA PHE A 129 -6.20 -12.59 -9.58
C PHE A 129 -5.49 -12.95 -8.26
N LEU A 130 -6.21 -13.55 -7.30
CA LEU A 130 -5.63 -13.96 -6.02
C LEU A 130 -4.49 -14.98 -6.21
N TRP A 131 -4.64 -15.88 -7.18
CA TRP A 131 -3.61 -16.84 -7.55
C TRP A 131 -2.39 -16.18 -8.19
N GLN A 132 -2.60 -15.24 -9.11
CA GLN A 132 -1.51 -14.49 -9.74
C GLN A 132 -0.79 -13.57 -8.75
N GLU A 133 -1.48 -13.00 -7.76
CA GLU A 133 -0.85 -12.23 -6.69
C GLU A 133 0.14 -13.09 -5.89
N GLN A 134 -0.23 -14.32 -5.52
CA GLN A 134 0.69 -15.24 -4.86
C GLN A 134 1.88 -15.63 -5.75
N ARG A 135 1.64 -15.85 -7.04
CA ARG A 135 2.72 -16.16 -8.00
C ARG A 135 3.68 -14.98 -8.16
N PHE A 136 3.17 -13.77 -8.19
CA PHE A 136 4.00 -12.57 -8.21
C PHE A 136 4.92 -12.48 -6.99
N ASP A 137 4.39 -12.73 -5.79
CA ASP A 137 5.19 -12.73 -4.57
C ASP A 137 6.32 -13.78 -4.63
N GLN A 138 6.03 -15.00 -5.11
CA GLN A 138 7.03 -16.03 -5.30
C GLN A 138 8.13 -15.62 -6.30
N GLU A 139 7.75 -15.02 -7.43
CA GLU A 139 8.69 -14.53 -8.44
C GLU A 139 9.55 -13.38 -7.89
N MET A 140 8.96 -12.48 -7.11
CA MET A 140 9.68 -11.42 -6.43
C MET A 140 10.74 -11.97 -5.47
N PHE A 141 10.39 -12.92 -4.62
CA PHE A 141 11.34 -13.55 -3.70
C PHE A 141 12.45 -14.27 -4.43
N LYS A 142 12.15 -14.96 -5.54
CA LYS A 142 13.15 -15.59 -6.39
C LYS A 142 14.16 -14.58 -6.94
N ARG A 143 13.69 -13.46 -7.49
CA ARG A 143 14.56 -12.39 -8.01
C ARG A 143 15.44 -11.76 -6.94
N ILE A 144 14.93 -11.55 -5.73
CA ILE A 144 15.72 -11.04 -4.60
C ILE A 144 16.85 -12.03 -4.28
N ARG A 145 16.54 -13.30 -4.09
CA ARG A 145 17.51 -14.35 -3.79
C ARG A 145 18.60 -14.48 -4.86
N ASP A 146 18.22 -14.45 -6.14
CA ASP A 146 19.16 -14.55 -7.25
C ASP A 146 20.09 -13.34 -7.36
N ARG A 147 19.57 -12.15 -7.02
CA ARG A 147 20.38 -10.93 -6.92
C ARG A 147 21.40 -11.02 -5.79
N ASP A 148 21.00 -11.53 -4.64
CA ASP A 148 21.89 -11.62 -3.48
C ASP A 148 23.00 -12.66 -3.73
N LYS A 149 22.70 -13.80 -4.34
CA LYS A 149 23.73 -14.78 -4.80
C LYS A 149 24.74 -14.15 -5.77
N LYS A 150 24.27 -13.33 -6.73
CA LYS A 150 25.17 -12.63 -7.67
C LYS A 150 26.11 -11.65 -6.96
N LYS A 151 25.65 -10.97 -5.88
CA LYS A 151 26.49 -10.07 -5.07
C LYS A 151 27.55 -10.83 -4.30
N GLU A 152 27.19 -11.97 -3.70
CA GLU A 152 28.14 -12.81 -2.96
C GLU A 152 29.25 -13.36 -3.86
N VAL A 153 28.91 -13.80 -5.09
CA VAL A 153 29.89 -14.26 -6.07
C VAL A 153 30.85 -13.16 -6.50
N LYS A 154 30.35 -11.91 -6.63
CA LYS A 154 31.23 -10.76 -6.95
C LYS A 154 32.22 -10.46 -5.82
N LYS A 155 31.74 -10.43 -4.57
CA LYS A 155 32.59 -10.17 -3.39
C LYS A 155 33.67 -11.22 -3.15
N LYS A 156 33.50 -12.45 -3.65
CA LYS A 156 34.50 -13.52 -3.54
C LYS A 156 35.57 -13.48 -4.65
N LYS A 157 35.38 -12.65 -5.66
CA LYS A 157 36.32 -12.50 -6.81
C LYS A 157 37.18 -11.25 -6.70
N GLU A 158 36.86 -10.34 -5.78
CA GLU A 158 37.67 -9.19 -5.36
C GLU A 158 38.52 -9.53 -4.13
#